data_215efa0ed4d6d6bd65113c811a432ded
#
_entry.id   215efa0ed4d6d6bd65113c811a432ded
#
_cell.length_a   1.000
_cell.length_b   1.000
_cell.length_c   1.000
_cell.angle_alpha   90.00
_cell.angle_beta   90.00
_cell.angle_gamma   90.00
#
_symmetry.space_group_name_H-M   'P 1'
#
loop_
_entity.id
_entity.type
_entity.pdbx_description
1 polymer ?
#
loop_
_entity_poly.entity_id
_entity_poly.type
_entity_poly.pdbx_seq_one_letter_code
_entity_poly.pdbx_strand_id
1 'polypeptide(L)'
;LDDKKILLSALLHDFGKVLERTKEYQMRELPHDLKVTDTYAHPKYSAFFIRVLRENRENLSDFLKENLTEEVEELVLTHHNPVNDYGLIIQIADWLASSEREESEKEKDYYINTPLSAPFKRVDETAEELSYPLSNLSNIVPKKREEIHIDKNAYSTLLNPLLSKFSKVNDIEQLLTLYEFYLSQVPAQTTGYLPDISIYDHSRITSALAHILYRDYIEGLISKDDLKRIRDGLRTKSKSEDIFEKPLFTLISGDLSGIQNFLFNVSSEKAGRMLKGKSVFLDLLTRYSAKYILENTGFTRVNTIYLGGGNFDLLISYTSDKKLEDLRAYIIENLWKLLGEDIYLGIEWIHLSIDDLFQFIDKRDEISYRLEKRKKRRFSELKNFYELILQAKGEEIGEGEYCTICGKKKTRDASVQERWCKVCESFVELADKELEEARYLIEEKTDLNKDPETVKEFFEKLGYSLTFSREPFYTKESKIYQLEEVAIDDRFIPYGFLLSSFNIVESDFERIAEKNIVNGFGDKRLAYLKMDADNMGMIFRKLSEKEKERVSKEGERSLSLTRYGVLSRRVELFFGKEILELIKGDKEVYPVFIGGDDLFLIGTYERLNGLVSEIRNKYREYTGSKDVFTISAG
;
A
#
# COMPACT_ATOMS: atom_id res chain seq x y z
N LEU A 1 22.05 -3.13 17.86
CA LEU A 1 21.11 -2.50 16.95
C LEU A 1 19.77 -3.21 17.06
N ASP A 2 18.66 -2.52 16.82
CA ASP A 2 17.31 -3.06 16.82
C ASP A 2 16.60 -2.80 15.47
N ASP A 3 15.40 -3.38 15.28
CA ASP A 3 14.61 -3.24 14.04
C ASP A 3 14.36 -1.77 13.67
N LYS A 4 14.12 -0.89 14.67
CA LYS A 4 13.80 0.52 14.42
C LYS A 4 15.00 1.28 13.86
N LYS A 5 16.19 1.02 14.38
CA LYS A 5 17.43 1.68 13.93
C LYS A 5 17.84 1.21 12.55
N ILE A 6 17.73 -0.09 12.23
CA ILE A 6 18.02 -0.57 10.88
C ILE A 6 17.04 0.01 9.86
N LEU A 7 15.75 0.07 10.19
CA LEU A 7 14.73 0.69 9.35
C LEU A 7 14.98 2.19 9.14
N LEU A 8 15.31 2.93 10.21
CA LEU A 8 15.67 4.35 10.10
C LEU A 8 16.89 4.56 9.22
N SER A 9 17.96 3.77 9.43
CA SER A 9 19.17 3.88 8.61
C SER A 9 18.89 3.61 7.15
N ALA A 10 18.10 2.57 6.85
CA ALA A 10 17.73 2.23 5.49
C ALA A 10 16.76 3.25 4.84
N LEU A 11 15.85 3.87 5.60
CA LEU A 11 15.00 4.97 5.08
C LEU A 11 15.81 6.24 4.80
N LEU A 12 16.79 6.55 5.63
CA LEU A 12 17.54 7.81 5.58
C LEU A 12 18.81 7.75 4.72
N HIS A 13 19.26 6.57 4.26
CA HIS A 13 20.54 6.42 3.56
C HIS A 13 20.69 7.35 2.36
N ASP A 14 19.65 7.50 1.57
CA ASP A 14 19.60 8.30 0.34
C ASP A 14 18.93 9.68 0.51
N PHE A 15 18.52 10.07 1.71
CA PHE A 15 17.85 11.36 1.97
C PHE A 15 18.74 12.55 1.57
N GLY A 16 20.03 12.41 1.72
CA GLY A 16 21.02 13.41 1.31
C GLY A 16 20.98 13.78 -0.17
N LYS A 17 20.46 12.90 -1.06
CA LYS A 17 20.25 13.24 -2.48
C LYS A 17 19.27 14.39 -2.65
N VAL A 18 18.25 14.47 -1.79
CA VAL A 18 17.27 15.55 -1.81
C VAL A 18 17.88 16.83 -1.23
N LEU A 19 18.60 16.71 -0.11
CA LEU A 19 19.30 17.84 0.52
C LEU A 19 20.33 18.47 -0.42
N GLU A 20 21.12 17.66 -1.11
CA GLU A 20 22.10 18.11 -2.11
C GLU A 20 21.47 18.97 -3.22
N ARG A 21 20.22 18.67 -3.59
CA ARG A 21 19.49 19.41 -4.63
C ARG A 21 18.90 20.73 -4.14
N THR A 22 18.86 20.99 -2.84
CA THR A 22 18.35 22.25 -2.26
C THR A 22 19.49 23.23 -2.27
N LYS A 23 20.24 23.74 -2.71
CA LYS A 23 21.31 24.76 -2.61
C LYS A 23 21.54 25.34 -1.20
N GLU A 24 20.66 25.07 -0.26
CA GLU A 24 20.78 25.53 1.13
C GLU A 24 21.89 24.78 1.87
N TYR A 25 22.14 23.51 1.48
CA TYR A 25 23.18 22.67 2.05
C TYR A 25 24.38 22.64 1.11
N GLN A 26 25.44 23.39 1.44
CA GLN A 26 26.68 23.41 0.66
C GLN A 26 27.75 22.55 1.30
N MET A 27 28.55 21.85 0.50
CA MET A 27 29.64 20.97 0.98
C MET A 27 30.64 21.67 1.91
N ARG A 28 30.85 22.98 1.76
CA ARG A 28 31.74 23.75 2.65
C ARG A 28 31.19 23.92 4.06
N GLU A 29 29.91 23.77 4.26
CA GLU A 29 29.25 23.87 5.58
C GLU A 29 29.32 22.55 6.35
N LEU A 30 29.63 21.45 5.68
CA LEU A 30 29.78 20.16 6.34
C LEU A 30 30.98 20.13 7.27
N PRO A 31 30.88 19.52 8.46
CA PRO A 31 32.01 19.25 9.35
C PRO A 31 33.15 18.50 8.66
N HIS A 32 34.39 18.77 9.09
CA HIS A 32 35.60 18.22 8.43
C HIS A 32 35.63 16.69 8.43
N ASP A 33 35.22 16.06 9.53
CA ASP A 33 35.17 14.61 9.69
C ASP A 33 34.20 13.95 8.67
N LEU A 34 33.10 14.61 8.32
CA LEU A 34 32.18 14.14 7.30
C LEU A 34 32.72 14.33 5.87
N LYS A 35 33.64 15.27 5.63
CA LYS A 35 34.20 15.52 4.30
C LYS A 35 35.16 14.45 3.81
N VAL A 36 35.81 13.74 4.72
CA VAL A 36 36.97 12.87 4.42
C VAL A 36 36.58 11.44 4.08
N THR A 37 35.35 11.01 4.39
CA THR A 37 35.01 9.60 4.52
C THR A 37 34.52 8.90 3.25
N ASP A 38 34.08 9.61 2.18
CA ASP A 38 33.55 8.96 0.99
C ASP A 38 33.68 9.84 -0.28
N THR A 39 33.60 9.19 -1.45
CA THR A 39 33.58 9.85 -2.77
C THR A 39 32.23 10.49 -3.08
N TYR A 40 31.12 9.93 -2.55
CA TYR A 40 29.77 10.43 -2.81
C TYR A 40 29.35 11.53 -1.80
N ALA A 41 28.55 12.48 -2.28
CA ALA A 41 28.11 13.62 -1.45
C ALA A 41 26.89 13.26 -0.59
N HIS A 42 25.91 12.53 -1.13
CA HIS A 42 24.63 12.28 -0.44
C HIS A 42 24.75 11.54 0.91
N PRO A 43 25.63 10.57 1.14
CA PRO A 43 25.78 9.97 2.48
C PRO A 43 26.19 11.00 3.54
N LYS A 44 27.03 11.94 3.15
CA LYS A 44 27.51 13.03 4.02
C LYS A 44 26.37 13.97 4.41
N TYR A 45 25.51 14.33 3.44
CA TYR A 45 24.34 15.17 3.71
C TYR A 45 23.31 14.43 4.57
N SER A 46 23.06 13.14 4.33
CA SER A 46 22.19 12.34 5.17
C SER A 46 22.72 12.25 6.62
N ALA A 47 24.01 11.96 6.79
CA ALA A 47 24.64 11.89 8.12
C ALA A 47 24.65 13.26 8.83
N PHE A 48 24.94 14.33 8.11
CA PHE A 48 24.89 15.70 8.65
C PHE A 48 23.48 16.07 9.12
N PHE A 49 22.45 15.73 8.37
CA PHE A 49 21.07 15.93 8.77
C PHE A 49 20.75 15.21 10.09
N ILE A 50 21.14 13.94 10.22
CA ILE A 50 20.97 13.16 11.44
C ILE A 50 21.72 13.81 12.63
N ARG A 51 22.94 14.27 12.41
CA ARG A 51 23.76 14.95 13.43
C ARG A 51 23.10 16.23 13.91
N VAL A 52 22.61 17.09 13.01
CA VAL A 52 21.90 18.33 13.35
C VAL A 52 20.65 18.04 14.18
N LEU A 53 19.90 17.00 13.83
CA LEU A 53 18.74 16.59 14.62
C LEU A 53 19.16 16.13 16.02
N ARG A 54 20.21 15.34 16.16
CA ARG A 54 20.73 14.86 17.45
C ARG A 54 21.23 16.00 18.34
N GLU A 55 21.90 16.99 17.76
CA GLU A 55 22.37 18.18 18.47
C GLU A 55 21.20 19.04 18.98
N ASN A 56 20.07 19.04 18.26
CA ASN A 56 18.83 19.73 18.63
C ASN A 56 17.81 18.79 19.30
N ARG A 57 18.28 17.82 20.06
CA ARG A 57 17.51 16.70 20.61
C ARG A 57 16.27 17.12 21.41
N GLU A 58 16.28 18.28 22.05
CA GLU A 58 15.17 18.76 22.88
C GLU A 58 13.84 18.83 22.10
N ASN A 59 13.91 19.18 20.82
CA ASN A 59 12.75 19.37 19.96
C ASN A 59 12.25 18.08 19.29
N LEU A 60 12.93 16.95 19.48
CA LEU A 60 12.56 15.69 18.87
C LEU A 60 11.49 14.97 19.67
N SER A 61 10.68 14.15 18.98
CA SER A 61 9.80 13.16 19.60
C SER A 61 10.61 12.14 20.43
N ASP A 62 9.97 11.45 21.36
CA ASP A 62 10.62 10.41 22.16
C ASP A 62 11.17 9.30 21.28
N PHE A 63 10.42 8.90 20.24
CA PHE A 63 10.87 7.90 19.25
C PHE A 63 12.20 8.30 18.60
N LEU A 64 12.31 9.53 18.11
CA LEU A 64 13.54 10.00 17.45
C LEU A 64 14.68 10.17 18.46
N LYS A 65 14.39 10.63 19.69
CA LYS A 65 15.39 10.70 20.76
C LYS A 65 16.04 9.36 21.08
N GLU A 66 15.24 8.30 21.06
CA GLU A 66 15.71 6.95 21.36
C GLU A 66 16.47 6.31 20.18
N ASN A 67 16.05 6.59 18.96
CA ASN A 67 16.46 5.83 17.78
C ASN A 67 17.44 6.55 16.85
N LEU A 68 17.49 7.90 16.80
CA LEU A 68 18.53 8.64 16.08
C LEU A 68 19.84 8.68 16.90
N THR A 69 20.65 7.64 16.78
CA THR A 69 21.91 7.47 17.51
C THR A 69 23.12 7.75 16.60
N GLU A 70 24.34 7.79 17.18
CA GLU A 70 25.60 7.85 16.42
C GLU A 70 25.75 6.65 15.49
N GLU A 71 25.28 5.50 15.93
CA GLU A 71 25.30 4.28 15.17
C GLU A 71 24.45 4.39 13.87
N VAL A 72 23.25 5.01 13.94
CA VAL A 72 22.42 5.30 12.77
C VAL A 72 23.10 6.30 11.84
N GLU A 73 23.74 7.34 12.39
CA GLU A 73 24.54 8.30 11.60
C GLU A 73 25.71 7.60 10.88
N GLU A 74 26.47 6.74 11.57
CA GLU A 74 27.56 5.97 10.98
C GLU A 74 27.08 5.04 9.87
N LEU A 75 25.98 4.29 10.09
CA LEU A 75 25.41 3.38 9.11
C LEU A 75 25.02 4.12 7.82
N VAL A 76 24.38 5.28 7.96
CA VAL A 76 23.97 6.12 6.84
C VAL A 76 25.21 6.72 6.12
N LEU A 77 26.21 7.18 6.87
CA LEU A 77 27.44 7.75 6.30
C LEU A 77 28.23 6.72 5.51
N THR A 78 28.29 5.48 5.98
CA THR A 78 29.19 4.45 5.45
C THR A 78 28.52 3.39 4.59
N HIS A 79 27.24 3.56 4.21
CA HIS A 79 26.50 2.51 3.50
C HIS A 79 27.13 2.08 2.16
N HIS A 80 27.92 2.94 1.50
CA HIS A 80 28.69 2.55 0.31
C HIS A 80 30.00 1.82 0.65
N ASN A 81 30.59 2.08 1.82
CA ASN A 81 31.81 1.45 2.32
C ASN A 81 31.59 0.99 3.78
N PRO A 82 30.80 -0.06 4.00
CA PRO A 82 30.36 -0.45 5.34
C PRO A 82 31.51 -0.90 6.23
N VAL A 83 31.52 -0.41 7.47
CA VAL A 83 32.55 -0.73 8.48
C VAL A 83 32.13 -1.87 9.40
N ASN A 84 30.86 -2.26 9.39
CA ASN A 84 30.29 -3.34 10.20
C ASN A 84 29.24 -4.15 9.43
N ASP A 85 28.74 -5.23 10.04
CA ASP A 85 27.83 -6.16 9.40
C ASP A 85 26.44 -5.52 9.14
N TYR A 86 25.99 -4.58 9.98
CA TYR A 86 24.72 -3.86 9.77
C TYR A 86 24.80 -2.89 8.60
N GLY A 87 25.92 -2.19 8.43
CA GLY A 87 26.19 -1.39 7.25
C GLY A 87 26.22 -2.24 5.97
N LEU A 88 26.79 -3.46 6.06
CA LEU A 88 26.81 -4.41 4.96
C LEU A 88 25.39 -4.87 4.57
N ILE A 89 24.49 -5.07 5.54
CA ILE A 89 23.08 -5.37 5.29
C ILE A 89 22.41 -4.23 4.50
N ILE A 90 22.62 -2.97 4.91
CA ILE A 90 22.05 -1.80 4.22
C ILE A 90 22.61 -1.71 2.80
N GLN A 91 23.92 -1.92 2.61
CA GLN A 91 24.54 -1.90 1.29
C GLN A 91 23.96 -2.97 0.36
N ILE A 92 23.79 -4.22 0.84
CA ILE A 92 23.18 -5.30 0.07
C ILE A 92 21.74 -4.95 -0.30
N ALA A 93 20.97 -4.44 0.65
CA ALA A 93 19.58 -4.05 0.41
C ALA A 93 19.45 -2.90 -0.59
N ASP A 94 20.32 -1.89 -0.52
CA ASP A 94 20.41 -0.81 -1.50
C ASP A 94 20.78 -1.34 -2.90
N TRP A 95 21.78 -2.21 -3.00
CA TRP A 95 22.17 -2.78 -4.28
C TRP A 95 21.08 -3.64 -4.91
N LEU A 96 20.36 -4.43 -4.11
CA LEU A 96 19.20 -5.19 -4.60
C LEU A 96 18.11 -4.22 -5.10
N ALA A 97 17.71 -3.24 -4.30
CA ALA A 97 16.69 -2.26 -4.67
C ALA A 97 17.11 -1.35 -5.84
N SER A 98 18.42 -1.15 -6.05
CA SER A 98 18.99 -0.36 -7.15
C SER A 98 19.21 -1.13 -8.44
N SER A 99 19.09 -2.46 -8.41
CA SER A 99 19.38 -3.32 -9.57
C SER A 99 18.51 -3.02 -10.80
N GLU A 100 17.41 -2.32 -10.64
CA GLU A 100 16.51 -1.88 -11.71
C GLU A 100 16.94 -0.56 -12.37
N ARG A 101 17.97 0.11 -11.85
CA ARG A 101 18.47 1.38 -12.38
C ARG A 101 19.28 1.13 -13.65
N GLU A 102 19.14 2.03 -14.62
CA GLU A 102 19.91 2.01 -15.86
C GLU A 102 21.12 2.90 -15.71
N GLU A 103 22.30 2.39 -16.07
CA GLU A 103 23.48 3.23 -16.22
C GLU A 103 23.40 4.01 -17.53
N SER A 104 23.64 5.31 -17.52
CA SER A 104 23.77 6.11 -18.71
C SER A 104 25.00 7.00 -18.63
N GLU A 105 25.71 7.14 -19.76
CA GLU A 105 26.86 8.03 -19.91
C GLU A 105 26.48 9.52 -20.00
N LYS A 106 25.20 9.90 -19.77
CA LYS A 106 24.76 11.29 -19.91
C LYS A 106 25.31 12.19 -18.81
N GLU A 107 25.78 13.35 -19.25
CA GLU A 107 26.47 14.37 -18.48
C GLU A 107 25.78 14.80 -17.17
N LYS A 108 26.60 15.02 -16.14
CA LYS A 108 26.18 15.36 -14.76
C LYS A 108 25.52 16.74 -14.59
N ASP A 109 25.41 17.56 -15.62
CA ASP A 109 25.05 18.97 -15.48
C ASP A 109 23.54 19.28 -15.32
N TYR A 110 22.66 18.30 -15.48
CA TYR A 110 21.19 18.53 -15.47
C TYR A 110 20.41 17.79 -14.40
N TYR A 111 21.07 17.20 -13.39
CA TYR A 111 20.41 16.34 -12.42
C TYR A 111 19.31 17.03 -11.58
N ILE A 112 19.44 18.33 -11.28
CA ILE A 112 18.46 19.11 -10.51
C ILE A 112 17.16 19.30 -11.29
N ASN A 113 17.23 19.40 -12.61
CA ASN A 113 16.09 19.70 -13.48
C ASN A 113 15.40 18.46 -14.05
N THR A 114 15.81 17.28 -13.65
CA THR A 114 15.22 16.03 -14.14
C THR A 114 13.99 15.66 -13.28
N PRO A 115 12.76 15.67 -13.83
CA PRO A 115 11.58 15.22 -13.13
C PRO A 115 11.51 13.69 -13.10
N LEU A 116 10.67 13.17 -12.20
CA LEU A 116 10.37 11.75 -12.17
C LEU A 116 9.51 11.37 -13.37
N SER A 117 9.93 10.38 -14.15
CA SER A 117 9.18 9.86 -15.29
C SER A 117 7.99 9.00 -14.83
N ALA A 118 6.88 9.07 -15.56
CA ALA A 118 5.76 8.16 -15.36
C ALA A 118 6.11 6.75 -15.88
N PRO A 119 5.76 5.68 -15.17
CA PRO A 119 6.24 4.33 -15.47
C PRO A 119 5.56 3.70 -16.71
N PHE A 120 4.48 4.26 -17.21
CA PHE A 120 3.61 3.66 -18.22
C PHE A 120 4.32 3.42 -19.56
N LYS A 121 5.22 4.32 -19.95
CA LYS A 121 6.00 4.18 -21.19
C LYS A 121 6.95 2.99 -21.19
N ARG A 122 7.32 2.47 -20.03
CA ARG A 122 8.13 1.23 -19.95
C ARG A 122 7.37 0.00 -20.45
N VAL A 123 6.05 0.01 -20.29
CA VAL A 123 5.18 -1.09 -20.70
C VAL A 123 4.63 -0.86 -22.10
N ASP A 124 4.25 0.38 -22.39
CA ASP A 124 3.72 0.82 -23.69
C ASP A 124 4.68 1.81 -24.34
N GLU A 125 5.53 1.34 -25.25
CA GLU A 125 6.48 2.17 -25.97
C GLU A 125 5.80 3.25 -26.84
N THR A 126 4.54 3.08 -27.18
CA THR A 126 3.75 4.06 -27.96
C THR A 126 3.13 5.14 -27.08
N ALA A 127 3.13 4.97 -25.75
CA ALA A 127 2.62 5.97 -24.81
C ALA A 127 3.42 7.28 -24.90
N GLU A 128 2.76 8.40 -24.63
CA GLU A 128 3.42 9.68 -24.47
C GLU A 128 4.43 9.63 -23.31
N GLU A 129 5.55 10.29 -23.46
CA GLU A 129 6.54 10.42 -22.38
C GLU A 129 6.07 11.49 -21.40
N LEU A 130 5.51 11.04 -20.29
CA LEU A 130 5.01 11.89 -19.22
C LEU A 130 5.95 11.86 -18.02
N SER A 131 5.95 12.95 -17.26
CA SER A 131 6.72 13.09 -16.03
C SER A 131 5.89 13.79 -14.96
N TYR A 132 6.23 13.56 -13.71
CA TYR A 132 5.55 14.21 -12.58
C TYR A 132 6.20 15.56 -12.28
N PRO A 133 5.41 16.62 -12.08
CA PRO A 133 5.94 17.87 -11.53
C PRO A 133 6.59 17.61 -10.16
N LEU A 134 7.63 18.35 -9.83
CA LEU A 134 8.25 18.29 -8.51
C LEU A 134 7.28 18.88 -7.48
N SER A 135 6.48 18.03 -6.87
CA SER A 135 5.45 18.40 -5.89
C SER A 135 5.24 17.26 -4.88
N ASN A 136 4.49 17.54 -3.83
CA ASN A 136 4.03 16.48 -2.94
C ASN A 136 2.89 15.67 -3.59
N LEU A 137 2.43 14.64 -2.91
CA LEU A 137 1.45 13.68 -3.41
C LEU A 137 0.02 14.25 -3.56
N SER A 138 -0.23 15.52 -3.18
CA SER A 138 -1.51 16.17 -3.44
C SER A 138 -1.77 16.39 -4.95
N ASN A 139 -0.73 16.46 -5.77
CA ASN A 139 -0.82 16.56 -7.22
C ASN A 139 -0.10 15.37 -7.88
N ILE A 140 -0.87 14.40 -8.37
CA ILE A 140 -0.34 13.15 -8.93
C ILE A 140 -0.45 13.05 -10.46
N VAL A 141 -1.01 14.06 -11.13
CA VAL A 141 -1.21 14.04 -12.58
C VAL A 141 0.10 14.34 -13.30
N PRO A 142 0.62 13.41 -14.11
CA PRO A 142 1.83 13.65 -14.88
C PRO A 142 1.55 14.61 -16.05
N LYS A 143 2.59 15.23 -16.56
CA LYS A 143 2.55 16.20 -17.66
C LYS A 143 3.64 15.87 -18.68
N LYS A 144 3.55 16.49 -19.86
CA LYS A 144 4.64 16.44 -20.84
C LYS A 144 5.90 17.09 -20.26
N ARG A 145 7.05 16.52 -20.57
CA ARG A 145 8.33 16.98 -19.99
C ARG A 145 8.58 18.48 -20.21
N GLU A 146 8.23 19.01 -21.37
CA GLU A 146 8.36 20.42 -21.74
C GLU A 146 7.47 21.37 -20.93
N GLU A 147 6.42 20.88 -20.31
CA GLU A 147 5.50 21.67 -19.47
C GLU A 147 6.00 21.77 -18.02
N ILE A 148 7.05 21.01 -17.65
CA ILE A 148 7.56 20.95 -16.29
C ILE A 148 8.79 21.84 -16.14
N HIS A 149 8.67 22.86 -15.31
CA HIS A 149 9.77 23.76 -14.95
C HIS A 149 10.13 23.53 -13.47
N ILE A 150 11.37 23.12 -13.24
CA ILE A 150 11.94 22.97 -11.91
C ILE A 150 12.87 24.17 -11.68
N ASP A 151 12.41 25.13 -10.91
CA ASP A 151 13.20 26.31 -10.58
C ASP A 151 14.22 26.01 -9.45
N LYS A 152 15.05 27.01 -9.16
CA LYS A 152 16.14 26.89 -8.18
C LYS A 152 15.66 26.61 -6.75
N ASN A 153 14.40 26.97 -6.43
CA ASN A 153 13.83 26.89 -5.09
C ASN A 153 12.83 25.74 -4.97
N ALA A 154 12.52 25.03 -6.05
CA ALA A 154 11.49 24.01 -6.08
C ALA A 154 11.75 22.89 -5.04
N TYR A 155 13.00 22.44 -4.91
CA TYR A 155 13.38 21.44 -3.90
C TYR A 155 13.25 21.98 -2.47
N SER A 156 13.69 23.22 -2.20
CA SER A 156 13.52 23.83 -0.87
C SER A 156 12.05 24.02 -0.52
N THR A 157 11.23 24.45 -1.47
CA THR A 157 9.78 24.60 -1.28
C THR A 157 9.10 23.28 -0.92
N LEU A 158 9.53 22.18 -1.54
CA LEU A 158 9.03 20.84 -1.25
C LEU A 158 9.55 20.30 0.09
N LEU A 159 10.85 20.52 0.39
CA LEU A 159 11.54 19.91 1.51
C LEU A 159 11.30 20.62 2.85
N ASN A 160 11.20 21.96 2.86
CA ASN A 160 11.04 22.70 4.11
C ASN A 160 9.82 22.26 4.95
N PRO A 161 8.63 22.01 4.38
CA PRO A 161 7.50 21.45 5.13
C PRO A 161 7.77 20.05 5.68
N LEU A 162 8.50 19.19 4.95
CA LEU A 162 8.91 17.87 5.43
C LEU A 162 9.84 18.02 6.64
N LEU A 163 10.89 18.85 6.53
CA LEU A 163 11.87 19.07 7.61
C LEU A 163 11.21 19.60 8.89
N SER A 164 10.24 20.53 8.74
CA SER A 164 9.50 21.08 9.88
C SER A 164 8.66 20.04 10.63
N LYS A 165 8.23 18.99 9.94
CA LYS A 165 7.43 17.89 10.52
C LYS A 165 8.28 16.73 11.02
N PHE A 166 9.51 16.61 10.52
CA PHE A 166 10.38 15.46 10.82
C PHE A 166 10.58 15.25 12.31
N SER A 167 10.81 16.32 13.07
CA SER A 167 11.00 16.26 14.53
C SER A 167 9.81 15.68 15.32
N LYS A 168 8.62 15.66 14.70
CA LYS A 168 7.36 15.16 15.30
C LYS A 168 7.07 13.69 14.99
N VAL A 169 7.94 13.01 14.24
CA VAL A 169 7.76 11.58 13.89
C VAL A 169 7.83 10.72 15.14
N ASN A 170 6.80 9.94 15.41
CA ASN A 170 6.73 9.06 16.59
C ASN A 170 6.86 7.57 16.26
N ASP A 171 6.98 7.23 14.97
CA ASP A 171 7.05 5.83 14.51
C ASP A 171 7.63 5.75 13.10
N ILE A 172 8.18 4.59 12.73
CA ILE A 172 8.68 4.30 11.38
C ILE A 172 7.57 4.49 10.32
N GLU A 173 6.34 4.10 10.61
CA GLU A 173 5.23 4.21 9.66
C GLU A 173 4.83 5.67 9.40
N GLN A 174 4.96 6.55 10.40
CA GLN A 174 4.79 7.99 10.19
C GLN A 174 5.91 8.59 9.33
N LEU A 175 7.16 8.17 9.53
CA LEU A 175 8.26 8.57 8.67
C LEU A 175 8.02 8.10 7.23
N LEU A 176 7.57 6.86 7.06
CA LEU A 176 7.21 6.33 5.75
C LEU A 176 6.10 7.14 5.08
N THR A 177 5.11 7.60 5.85
CA THR A 177 4.03 8.47 5.33
C THR A 177 4.54 9.86 4.93
N LEU A 178 5.47 10.45 5.68
CA LEU A 178 6.13 11.69 5.26
C LEU A 178 6.90 11.51 3.95
N TYR A 179 7.64 10.42 3.81
CA TYR A 179 8.36 10.08 2.58
C TYR A 179 7.39 9.87 1.42
N GLU A 180 6.32 9.11 1.65
CA GLU A 180 5.27 8.90 0.66
C GLU A 180 4.69 10.22 0.17
N PHE A 181 4.34 11.11 1.08
CA PHE A 181 3.71 12.39 0.74
C PHE A 181 4.66 13.35 0.01
N TYR A 182 5.88 13.53 0.51
CA TYR A 182 6.80 14.54 -0.03
C TYR A 182 7.76 14.01 -1.10
N LEU A 183 8.13 12.74 -1.08
CA LEU A 183 9.22 12.19 -1.88
C LEU A 183 8.78 11.19 -2.97
N SER A 184 7.48 10.94 -3.12
CA SER A 184 6.94 10.05 -4.16
C SER A 184 7.11 10.58 -5.59
N GLN A 185 7.42 11.87 -5.76
CA GLN A 185 7.64 12.48 -7.07
C GLN A 185 9.05 13.04 -7.23
N VAL A 186 9.94 12.68 -6.33
CA VAL A 186 11.36 13.03 -6.38
C VAL A 186 12.14 11.83 -6.91
N PRO A 187 12.85 11.92 -8.05
CA PRO A 187 13.57 10.79 -8.61
C PRO A 187 14.74 10.37 -7.71
N ALA A 188 14.86 9.06 -7.47
CA ALA A 188 16.00 8.47 -6.75
C ALA A 188 17.30 8.54 -7.55
N GLN A 189 17.18 8.48 -8.88
CA GLN A 189 18.26 8.64 -9.84
C GLN A 189 17.84 9.66 -10.90
N THR A 190 18.76 10.45 -11.38
CA THR A 190 18.50 11.48 -12.40
C THR A 190 19.21 11.18 -13.73
N THR A 191 19.91 10.07 -13.78
CA THR A 191 20.56 9.49 -14.96
C THR A 191 19.75 8.30 -15.44
N GLY A 192 19.88 7.92 -16.70
CA GLY A 192 19.14 6.81 -17.28
C GLY A 192 18.07 7.25 -18.28
N TYR A 193 17.49 6.28 -18.99
CA TYR A 193 16.50 6.55 -20.05
C TYR A 193 15.19 7.10 -19.48
N LEU A 194 14.65 6.45 -18.45
CA LEU A 194 13.42 6.87 -17.75
C LEU A 194 13.65 6.74 -16.24
N PRO A 195 13.94 7.83 -15.52
CA PRO A 195 14.08 7.82 -14.07
C PRO A 195 12.69 7.71 -13.40
N ASP A 196 12.12 6.51 -13.35
CA ASP A 196 10.76 6.20 -12.93
C ASP A 196 10.63 5.73 -11.48
N ILE A 197 11.74 5.56 -10.77
CA ILE A 197 11.77 5.17 -9.35
C ILE A 197 11.99 6.41 -8.48
N SER A 198 11.07 6.66 -7.55
CA SER A 198 11.17 7.79 -6.63
C SER A 198 12.08 7.48 -5.43
N ILE A 199 12.53 8.54 -4.71
CA ILE A 199 13.22 8.39 -3.41
C ILE A 199 12.37 7.58 -2.44
N TYR A 200 11.06 7.83 -2.38
CA TYR A 200 10.15 7.06 -1.54
C TYR A 200 10.16 5.56 -1.90
N ASP A 201 9.94 5.23 -3.16
CA ASP A 201 9.84 3.84 -3.60
C ASP A 201 11.16 3.09 -3.37
N HIS A 202 12.29 3.71 -3.69
CA HIS A 202 13.61 3.14 -3.44
C HIS A 202 13.90 2.95 -1.95
N SER A 203 13.74 3.99 -1.14
CA SER A 203 14.01 3.91 0.31
C SER A 203 13.10 2.90 1.01
N ARG A 204 11.83 2.79 0.59
CA ARG A 204 10.88 1.80 1.13
C ARG A 204 11.33 0.37 0.84
N ILE A 205 11.68 0.05 -0.41
CA ILE A 205 12.12 -1.29 -0.80
C ILE A 205 13.48 -1.62 -0.17
N THR A 206 14.42 -0.68 -0.15
CA THR A 206 15.69 -0.84 0.58
C THR A 206 15.44 -1.17 2.06
N SER A 207 14.51 -0.46 2.70
CA SER A 207 14.19 -0.71 4.12
C SER A 207 13.52 -2.06 4.34
N ALA A 208 12.62 -2.48 3.45
CA ALA A 208 11.99 -3.79 3.51
C ALA A 208 13.03 -4.92 3.42
N LEU A 209 13.93 -4.84 2.44
CA LEU A 209 14.99 -5.82 2.25
C LEU A 209 16.02 -5.79 3.39
N ALA A 210 16.41 -4.59 3.87
CA ALA A 210 17.31 -4.45 5.01
C ALA A 210 16.72 -5.06 6.28
N HIS A 211 15.43 -4.85 6.52
CA HIS A 211 14.73 -5.43 7.67
C HIS A 211 14.71 -6.96 7.62
N ILE A 212 14.44 -7.54 6.45
CA ILE A 212 14.45 -8.99 6.26
C ILE A 212 15.85 -9.55 6.50
N LEU A 213 16.87 -9.01 5.84
CA LEU A 213 18.25 -9.48 5.99
C LEU A 213 18.77 -9.30 7.43
N TYR A 214 18.36 -8.22 8.10
CA TYR A 214 18.71 -7.99 9.51
C TYR A 214 18.07 -9.06 10.42
N ARG A 215 16.78 -9.35 10.23
CA ARG A 215 16.10 -10.41 10.99
C ARG A 215 16.75 -11.77 10.75
N ASP A 216 17.03 -12.12 9.49
CA ASP A 216 17.72 -13.36 9.15
C ASP A 216 19.11 -13.45 9.79
N TYR A 217 19.83 -12.31 9.86
CA TYR A 217 21.15 -12.25 10.48
C TYR A 217 21.09 -12.44 12.01
N ILE A 218 20.20 -11.73 12.70
CA ILE A 218 20.10 -11.85 14.18
C ILE A 218 19.49 -13.19 14.62
N GLU A 219 18.65 -13.82 13.81
CA GLU A 219 18.07 -15.14 14.04
C GLU A 219 19.01 -16.28 13.62
N GLY A 220 20.17 -15.96 13.02
CA GLY A 220 21.18 -16.92 12.61
C GLY A 220 20.85 -17.71 11.35
N LEU A 221 19.88 -17.26 10.56
CA LEU A 221 19.54 -17.85 9.24
C LEU A 221 20.62 -17.54 8.22
N ILE A 222 21.27 -16.38 8.30
CA ILE A 222 22.43 -15.99 7.51
C ILE A 222 23.56 -15.57 8.44
N SER A 223 24.80 -15.92 8.05
CA SER A 223 26.01 -15.57 8.78
C SER A 223 26.67 -14.30 8.20
N LYS A 224 27.67 -13.77 8.90
CA LYS A 224 28.54 -12.69 8.38
C LYS A 224 29.21 -13.08 7.05
N ASP A 225 29.63 -14.34 6.92
CA ASP A 225 30.28 -14.80 5.70
C ASP A 225 29.27 -14.94 4.56
N ASP A 226 28.01 -15.31 4.85
CA ASP A 226 26.93 -15.30 3.85
C ASP A 226 26.65 -13.86 3.36
N LEU A 227 26.61 -12.87 4.25
CA LEU A 227 26.47 -11.47 3.86
C LEU A 227 27.58 -11.01 2.90
N LYS A 228 28.84 -11.37 3.19
CA LYS A 228 29.97 -11.07 2.28
C LYS A 228 29.82 -11.76 0.93
N ARG A 229 29.43 -13.04 0.94
CA ARG A 229 29.21 -13.81 -0.30
C ARG A 229 28.08 -13.21 -1.14
N ILE A 230 26.97 -12.78 -0.52
CA ILE A 230 25.88 -12.07 -1.19
C ILE A 230 26.41 -10.79 -1.83
N ARG A 231 27.10 -9.93 -1.05
CA ARG A 231 27.68 -8.68 -1.56
C ARG A 231 28.62 -8.93 -2.74
N ASP A 232 29.55 -9.86 -2.59
CA ASP A 232 30.56 -10.13 -3.60
C ASP A 232 29.94 -10.73 -4.88
N GLY A 233 28.91 -11.59 -4.73
CA GLY A 233 28.13 -12.12 -5.83
C GLY A 233 27.32 -11.04 -6.58
N LEU A 234 26.73 -10.07 -5.87
CA LEU A 234 26.07 -8.92 -6.48
C LEU A 234 27.06 -8.04 -7.24
N ARG A 235 28.25 -7.78 -6.66
CA ARG A 235 29.30 -6.95 -7.26
C ARG A 235 29.90 -7.58 -8.52
N THR A 236 30.17 -8.88 -8.50
CA THR A 236 30.81 -9.59 -9.61
C THR A 236 29.82 -10.08 -10.67
N LYS A 237 28.51 -9.90 -10.42
CA LYS A 237 27.43 -10.44 -11.25
C LYS A 237 27.53 -11.98 -11.44
N SER A 238 28.21 -12.67 -10.50
CA SER A 238 28.45 -14.12 -10.53
C SER A 238 27.19 -14.89 -10.12
N LYS A 239 26.85 -15.95 -10.88
CA LYS A 239 25.68 -16.81 -10.63
C LYS A 239 25.99 -18.04 -9.75
N SER A 240 27.20 -18.21 -9.26
CA SER A 240 27.69 -19.51 -8.75
C SER A 240 27.67 -19.68 -7.23
N GLU A 241 27.02 -18.79 -6.49
CA GLU A 241 26.99 -18.88 -5.03
C GLU A 241 25.67 -19.53 -4.56
N ASP A 242 25.76 -20.67 -3.86
CA ASP A 242 24.62 -21.41 -3.29
C ASP A 242 23.71 -20.56 -2.39
N ILE A 243 24.26 -19.50 -1.79
CA ILE A 243 23.49 -18.56 -0.97
C ILE A 243 22.40 -17.81 -1.77
N PHE A 244 22.58 -17.64 -3.09
CA PHE A 244 21.59 -17.00 -3.96
C PHE A 244 20.38 -17.87 -4.22
N GLU A 245 20.51 -19.20 -4.10
CA GLU A 245 19.43 -20.18 -4.24
C GLU A 245 18.75 -20.49 -2.90
N LYS A 246 19.34 -20.06 -1.78
CA LYS A 246 18.78 -20.29 -0.45
C LYS A 246 17.47 -19.51 -0.26
N PRO A 247 16.37 -20.14 0.20
CA PRO A 247 15.15 -19.42 0.51
C PRO A 247 15.35 -18.53 1.75
N LEU A 248 15.36 -17.23 1.53
CA LEU A 248 15.51 -16.19 2.56
C LEU A 248 14.25 -15.35 2.70
N PHE A 249 13.40 -15.34 1.70
CA PHE A 249 12.20 -14.49 1.67
C PHE A 249 10.95 -15.35 1.62
N THR A 250 9.85 -14.77 2.08
CA THR A 250 8.50 -15.31 1.89
C THR A 250 7.63 -14.22 1.28
N LEU A 251 7.11 -14.48 0.08
CA LEU A 251 6.06 -13.68 -0.54
C LEU A 251 4.72 -14.24 -0.10
N ILE A 252 3.89 -13.43 0.54
CA ILE A 252 2.53 -13.78 0.97
C ILE A 252 1.56 -12.93 0.18
N SER A 253 0.59 -13.56 -0.46
CA SER A 253 -0.49 -12.85 -1.18
C SER A 253 -1.84 -13.22 -0.61
N GLY A 254 -2.71 -12.21 -0.50
CA GLY A 254 -4.11 -12.37 -0.12
C GLY A 254 -5.04 -11.81 -1.18
N ASP A 255 -6.20 -12.45 -1.36
CA ASP A 255 -7.19 -12.04 -2.36
C ASP A 255 -8.61 -12.41 -1.92
N LEU A 256 -9.49 -11.41 -1.87
CA LEU A 256 -10.89 -11.58 -1.52
C LEU A 256 -11.68 -12.26 -2.64
N SER A 257 -12.56 -13.16 -2.27
CA SER A 257 -13.43 -13.88 -3.19
C SER A 257 -14.89 -13.82 -2.74
N GLY A 258 -15.79 -13.53 -3.70
CA GLY A 258 -17.22 -13.42 -3.42
C GLY A 258 -17.70 -11.98 -3.20
N ILE A 259 -16.86 -10.96 -3.47
CA ILE A 259 -17.14 -9.54 -3.23
C ILE A 259 -18.50 -9.13 -3.78
N GLN A 260 -18.81 -9.42 -5.04
CA GLN A 260 -20.06 -8.99 -5.69
C GLN A 260 -21.28 -9.60 -4.99
N ASN A 261 -21.30 -10.91 -4.78
CA ASN A 261 -22.39 -11.58 -4.09
C ASN A 261 -22.58 -11.04 -2.67
N PHE A 262 -21.48 -10.80 -1.96
CA PHE A 262 -21.52 -10.23 -0.62
C PHE A 262 -22.09 -8.81 -0.62
N LEU A 263 -21.64 -7.94 -1.51
CA LEU A 263 -22.11 -6.56 -1.59
C LEU A 263 -23.59 -6.48 -1.97
N PHE A 264 -24.01 -7.21 -3.03
CA PHE A 264 -25.37 -7.06 -3.58
C PHE A 264 -26.43 -7.92 -2.91
N ASN A 265 -26.06 -8.79 -1.99
CA ASN A 265 -27.03 -9.49 -1.14
C ASN A 265 -27.55 -8.54 -0.04
N VAL A 266 -28.40 -7.59 -0.46
CA VAL A 266 -29.02 -6.60 0.42
C VAL A 266 -30.52 -6.50 0.09
N SER A 267 -31.37 -6.28 1.10
CA SER A 267 -32.77 -5.93 0.91
C SER A 267 -32.90 -4.45 0.51
N SER A 268 -34.08 -4.04 0.06
CA SER A 268 -34.37 -2.63 -0.26
C SER A 268 -34.28 -1.72 0.99
N GLU A 269 -34.50 -2.28 2.18
CA GLU A 269 -34.44 -1.54 3.43
C GLU A 269 -32.99 -1.16 3.76
N LYS A 270 -32.71 0.16 3.86
CA LYS A 270 -31.37 0.73 4.12
C LYS A 270 -30.25 0.22 3.18
N ALA A 271 -30.60 -0.11 1.93
CA ALA A 271 -29.66 -0.69 0.94
C ALA A 271 -28.37 0.13 0.81
N GLY A 272 -28.44 1.46 0.72
CA GLY A 272 -27.26 2.32 0.60
C GLY A 272 -26.33 2.20 1.81
N ARG A 273 -26.90 2.23 3.02
CA ARG A 273 -26.10 2.10 4.27
C ARG A 273 -25.45 0.72 4.37
N MET A 274 -26.19 -0.33 4.05
CA MET A 274 -25.68 -1.70 4.06
C MET A 274 -24.54 -1.88 3.04
N LEU A 275 -24.71 -1.38 1.82
CA LEU A 275 -23.66 -1.42 0.79
C LEU A 275 -22.39 -0.70 1.24
N LYS A 276 -22.53 0.50 1.84
CA LYS A 276 -21.40 1.26 2.35
C LYS A 276 -20.67 0.52 3.49
N GLY A 277 -21.40 0.07 4.49
CA GLY A 277 -20.80 -0.67 5.60
C GLY A 277 -20.08 -1.93 5.13
N LYS A 278 -20.66 -2.69 4.19
CA LYS A 278 -20.03 -3.87 3.59
C LYS A 278 -18.79 -3.50 2.77
N SER A 279 -18.83 -2.43 1.98
CA SER A 279 -17.69 -1.98 1.18
C SER A 279 -16.50 -1.57 2.05
N VAL A 280 -16.77 -0.75 3.07
CA VAL A 280 -15.74 -0.33 4.04
C VAL A 280 -15.16 -1.54 4.78
N PHE A 281 -16.02 -2.48 5.18
CA PHE A 281 -15.56 -3.72 5.80
C PHE A 281 -14.58 -4.50 4.91
N LEU A 282 -14.85 -4.64 3.61
CA LEU A 282 -13.97 -5.36 2.68
C LEU A 282 -12.58 -4.70 2.56
N ASP A 283 -12.53 -3.37 2.49
CA ASP A 283 -11.26 -2.65 2.47
C ASP A 283 -10.48 -2.86 3.78
N LEU A 284 -11.15 -2.69 4.93
CA LEU A 284 -10.55 -2.92 6.24
C LEU A 284 -10.14 -4.38 6.45
N LEU A 285 -10.94 -5.35 6.00
CA LEU A 285 -10.62 -6.77 6.08
C LEU A 285 -9.29 -7.07 5.39
N THR A 286 -9.10 -6.54 4.19
CA THR A 286 -7.86 -6.72 3.43
C THR A 286 -6.67 -6.10 4.17
N ARG A 287 -6.81 -4.83 4.60
CA ARG A 287 -5.75 -4.07 5.29
C ARG A 287 -5.36 -4.68 6.63
N TYR A 288 -6.34 -5.01 7.46
CA TYR A 288 -6.08 -5.53 8.81
C TYR A 288 -5.66 -6.99 8.82
N SER A 289 -6.05 -7.79 7.81
CA SER A 289 -5.50 -9.13 7.62
C SER A 289 -4.02 -9.07 7.22
N ALA A 290 -3.64 -8.20 6.29
CA ALA A 290 -2.25 -7.97 5.92
C ALA A 290 -1.43 -7.47 7.13
N LYS A 291 -1.95 -6.50 7.87
CA LYS A 291 -1.32 -5.95 9.08
C LYS A 291 -1.15 -7.00 10.17
N TYR A 292 -2.18 -7.83 10.41
CA TYR A 292 -2.12 -8.93 11.37
C TYR A 292 -1.00 -9.92 11.04
N ILE A 293 -0.84 -10.29 9.78
CA ILE A 293 0.25 -11.17 9.33
C ILE A 293 1.60 -10.51 9.57
N LEU A 294 1.79 -9.25 9.13
CA LEU A 294 3.05 -8.52 9.31
C LEU A 294 3.45 -8.44 10.79
N GLU A 295 2.57 -7.97 11.66
CA GLU A 295 2.88 -7.80 13.09
C GLU A 295 3.19 -9.13 13.78
N ASN A 296 2.45 -10.21 13.46
CA ASN A 296 2.70 -11.54 14.04
C ASN A 296 3.95 -12.23 13.48
N THR A 297 4.51 -11.71 12.39
CA THR A 297 5.79 -12.16 11.83
C THR A 297 6.95 -11.23 12.17
N GLY A 298 6.70 -10.12 12.89
CA GLY A 298 7.70 -9.14 13.31
C GLY A 298 8.04 -8.09 12.26
N PHE A 299 7.16 -7.89 11.28
CA PHE A 299 7.33 -6.91 10.20
C PHE A 299 6.32 -5.76 10.28
N THR A 300 6.54 -4.73 9.48
CA THR A 300 5.73 -3.50 9.47
C THR A 300 5.21 -3.20 8.06
N ARG A 301 4.43 -2.13 7.92
CA ARG A 301 3.92 -1.64 6.63
C ARG A 301 5.03 -1.42 5.57
N VAL A 302 6.27 -1.20 5.97
CA VAL A 302 7.41 -1.10 5.04
C VAL A 302 7.51 -2.32 4.12
N ASN A 303 7.16 -3.50 4.66
CA ASN A 303 7.20 -4.80 3.97
C ASN A 303 5.97 -5.11 3.10
N THR A 304 5.03 -4.17 2.98
CA THR A 304 3.90 -4.28 2.05
C THR A 304 4.34 -3.87 0.65
N ILE A 305 4.27 -4.78 -0.31
CA ILE A 305 4.58 -4.51 -1.72
C ILE A 305 3.38 -3.89 -2.43
N TYR A 306 2.21 -4.49 -2.21
CA TYR A 306 0.92 -4.03 -2.73
C TYR A 306 -0.19 -4.21 -1.70
N LEU A 307 -1.16 -3.29 -1.67
CA LEU A 307 -2.34 -3.37 -0.81
C LEU A 307 -3.45 -2.51 -1.40
N GLY A 308 -4.46 -3.11 -1.98
CA GLY A 308 -5.60 -2.41 -2.57
C GLY A 308 -6.55 -3.36 -3.32
N GLY A 309 -7.77 -2.91 -3.62
CA GLY A 309 -8.74 -3.67 -4.42
C GLY A 309 -9.11 -5.05 -3.87
N GLY A 310 -9.05 -5.26 -2.56
CA GLY A 310 -9.30 -6.56 -1.96
C GLY A 310 -8.09 -7.53 -1.98
N ASN A 311 -6.91 -7.04 -2.42
CA ASN A 311 -5.69 -7.82 -2.57
C ASN A 311 -4.54 -7.24 -1.74
N PHE A 312 -3.59 -8.08 -1.35
CA PHE A 312 -2.31 -7.65 -0.80
C PHE A 312 -1.17 -8.58 -1.20
N ASP A 313 0.04 -8.02 -1.32
CA ASP A 313 1.31 -8.73 -1.46
C ASP A 313 2.28 -8.24 -0.37
N LEU A 314 2.82 -9.16 0.45
CA LEU A 314 3.75 -8.87 1.54
C LEU A 314 5.05 -9.62 1.30
N LEU A 315 6.19 -8.97 1.54
CA LEU A 315 7.50 -9.61 1.47
C LEU A 315 8.16 -9.57 2.87
N ILE A 316 8.38 -10.75 3.43
CA ILE A 316 8.96 -10.92 4.76
C ILE A 316 10.12 -11.92 4.73
N SER A 317 10.82 -12.10 5.85
CA SER A 317 11.81 -13.16 6.04
C SER A 317 11.19 -14.55 5.89
N TYR A 318 12.04 -15.53 5.61
CA TYR A 318 11.60 -16.93 5.59
C TYR A 318 10.81 -17.26 6.86
N THR A 319 9.58 -17.67 6.69
CA THR A 319 8.67 -18.03 7.78
C THR A 319 8.14 -19.44 7.53
N SER A 320 8.18 -20.29 8.54
CA SER A 320 7.74 -21.69 8.39
C SER A 320 6.28 -21.79 7.95
N ASP A 321 6.00 -22.78 7.08
CA ASP A 321 4.63 -23.05 6.60
C ASP A 321 3.64 -23.21 7.76
N LYS A 322 4.05 -23.90 8.83
CA LYS A 322 3.21 -24.09 10.00
C LYS A 322 2.73 -22.78 10.62
N LYS A 323 3.63 -21.80 10.79
CA LYS A 323 3.27 -20.47 11.32
C LYS A 323 2.31 -19.74 10.40
N LEU A 324 2.55 -19.81 9.10
CA LEU A 324 1.68 -19.16 8.10
C LEU A 324 0.30 -19.83 8.02
N GLU A 325 0.25 -21.16 8.10
CA GLU A 325 -1.00 -21.91 8.21
C GLU A 325 -1.82 -21.52 9.44
N ASP A 326 -1.18 -21.38 10.60
CA ASP A 326 -1.84 -20.97 11.84
C ASP A 326 -2.39 -19.54 11.74
N LEU A 327 -1.64 -18.59 11.17
CA LEU A 327 -2.09 -17.21 10.96
C LEU A 327 -3.27 -17.15 9.97
N ARG A 328 -3.16 -17.85 8.85
CA ARG A 328 -4.26 -17.98 7.87
C ARG A 328 -5.50 -18.59 8.50
N ALA A 329 -5.35 -19.71 9.19
CA ALA A 329 -6.47 -20.39 9.83
C ALA A 329 -7.17 -19.49 10.85
N TYR A 330 -6.40 -18.73 11.64
CA TYR A 330 -6.97 -17.80 12.62
C TYR A 330 -7.84 -16.72 11.98
N ILE A 331 -7.36 -16.09 10.91
CA ILE A 331 -8.13 -15.06 10.17
C ILE A 331 -9.40 -15.68 9.59
N ILE A 332 -9.28 -16.81 8.89
CA ILE A 332 -10.39 -17.46 8.18
C ILE A 332 -11.43 -18.00 9.16
N GLU A 333 -11.01 -18.58 10.29
CA GLU A 333 -11.92 -19.07 11.32
C GLU A 333 -12.78 -17.95 11.91
N ASN A 334 -12.18 -16.80 12.24
CA ASN A 334 -12.93 -15.68 12.79
C ASN A 334 -13.83 -15.00 11.74
N LEU A 335 -13.39 -14.96 10.47
CA LEU A 335 -14.22 -14.49 9.37
C LEU A 335 -15.43 -15.39 9.13
N TRP A 336 -15.23 -16.72 9.21
CA TRP A 336 -16.31 -17.70 9.13
C TRP A 336 -17.31 -17.57 10.27
N LYS A 337 -16.85 -17.37 11.49
CA LYS A 337 -17.72 -17.17 12.66
C LYS A 337 -18.61 -15.95 12.49
N LEU A 338 -18.10 -14.87 11.90
CA LEU A 338 -18.86 -13.65 11.67
C LEU A 338 -19.82 -13.78 10.47
N LEU A 339 -19.34 -14.23 9.31
CA LEU A 339 -20.04 -14.12 8.03
C LEU A 339 -20.42 -15.47 7.40
N GLY A 340 -19.86 -16.59 7.90
CA GLY A 340 -20.04 -17.88 7.26
C GLY A 340 -19.41 -17.91 5.87
N GLU A 341 -20.18 -18.38 4.87
CA GLU A 341 -19.69 -18.58 3.49
C GLU A 341 -19.76 -17.34 2.59
N ASP A 342 -20.27 -16.20 3.09
CA ASP A 342 -20.58 -15.03 2.27
C ASP A 342 -19.36 -14.42 1.61
N ILE A 343 -18.22 -14.43 2.31
CA ILE A 343 -16.96 -13.88 1.81
C ILE A 343 -15.78 -14.80 2.21
N TYR A 344 -14.79 -14.92 1.35
CA TYR A 344 -13.59 -15.70 1.62
C TYR A 344 -12.34 -14.90 1.25
N LEU A 345 -11.36 -14.86 2.16
CA LEU A 345 -10.04 -14.31 1.91
C LEU A 345 -9.07 -15.47 1.64
N GLY A 346 -8.72 -15.69 0.38
CA GLY A 346 -7.65 -16.62 0.02
C GLY A 346 -6.30 -16.04 0.43
N ILE A 347 -5.48 -16.81 1.16
CA ILE A 347 -4.12 -16.43 1.53
C ILE A 347 -3.20 -17.57 1.13
N GLU A 348 -2.16 -17.27 0.36
CA GLU A 348 -1.11 -18.20 -0.07
C GLU A 348 0.26 -17.57 0.03
N TRP A 349 1.31 -18.42 0.02
CA TRP A 349 2.69 -17.96 0.06
C TRP A 349 3.61 -18.85 -0.74
N ILE A 350 4.75 -18.29 -1.09
CA ILE A 350 5.90 -18.99 -1.67
C ILE A 350 7.17 -18.50 -1.00
N HIS A 351 8.12 -19.41 -0.83
CA HIS A 351 9.45 -19.05 -0.35
C HIS A 351 10.33 -18.71 -1.55
N LEU A 352 11.09 -17.62 -1.42
CA LEU A 352 11.90 -17.06 -2.48
C LEU A 352 13.37 -17.00 -2.04
N SER A 353 14.24 -17.22 -2.98
CA SER A 353 15.67 -16.94 -2.89
C SER A 353 16.00 -15.53 -3.42
N ILE A 354 17.25 -15.13 -3.35
CA ILE A 354 17.72 -13.89 -4.00
C ILE A 354 17.55 -13.99 -5.52
N ASP A 355 17.83 -15.15 -6.13
CA ASP A 355 17.65 -15.36 -7.57
C ASP A 355 16.18 -15.28 -7.98
N ASP A 356 15.26 -15.73 -7.13
CA ASP A 356 13.81 -15.60 -7.35
C ASP A 356 13.34 -14.13 -7.30
N LEU A 357 13.97 -13.28 -6.49
CA LEU A 357 13.64 -11.85 -6.48
C LEU A 357 13.95 -11.17 -7.82
N PHE A 358 14.97 -11.62 -8.55
CA PHE A 358 15.26 -11.15 -9.91
C PHE A 358 14.23 -11.61 -10.95
N GLN A 359 13.34 -12.52 -10.57
CA GLN A 359 12.21 -13.01 -11.37
C GLN A 359 10.88 -12.75 -10.66
N PHE A 360 10.79 -11.64 -9.88
CA PHE A 360 9.70 -11.36 -8.96
C PHE A 360 8.31 -11.44 -9.63
N ILE A 361 8.15 -10.87 -10.82
CA ILE A 361 6.86 -10.89 -11.53
C ILE A 361 6.42 -12.30 -11.90
N ASP A 362 7.36 -13.16 -12.33
CA ASP A 362 7.05 -14.57 -12.61
C ASP A 362 6.63 -15.33 -11.35
N LYS A 363 7.28 -15.03 -10.21
CA LYS A 363 6.94 -15.59 -8.90
C LYS A 363 5.60 -15.08 -8.40
N ARG A 364 5.27 -13.84 -8.71
CA ARG A 364 3.96 -13.28 -8.43
C ARG A 364 2.86 -13.95 -9.25
N ASP A 365 3.12 -14.33 -10.50
CA ASP A 365 2.20 -15.14 -11.31
C ASP A 365 2.04 -16.56 -10.74
N GLU A 366 3.11 -17.18 -10.23
CA GLU A 366 3.05 -18.46 -9.56
C GLU A 366 2.14 -18.43 -8.32
N ILE A 367 2.29 -17.43 -7.46
CA ILE A 367 1.45 -17.32 -6.26
C ILE A 367 -0.01 -17.01 -6.61
N SER A 368 -0.26 -16.22 -7.65
CA SER A 368 -1.62 -15.97 -8.15
C SER A 368 -2.31 -17.26 -8.59
N TYR A 369 -1.60 -18.15 -9.27
CA TYR A 369 -2.12 -19.47 -9.63
C TYR A 369 -2.43 -20.34 -8.40
N ARG A 370 -1.60 -20.28 -7.35
CA ARG A 370 -1.87 -20.96 -6.08
C ARG A 370 -3.12 -20.40 -5.40
N LEU A 371 -3.29 -19.07 -5.40
CA LEU A 371 -4.49 -18.40 -4.87
C LEU A 371 -5.76 -18.84 -5.60
N GLU A 372 -5.74 -18.92 -6.94
CA GLU A 372 -6.89 -19.41 -7.71
C GLU A 372 -7.25 -20.87 -7.35
N LYS A 373 -6.27 -21.71 -7.11
CA LYS A 373 -6.51 -23.08 -6.60
C LYS A 373 -7.09 -23.05 -5.19
N ARG A 374 -6.60 -22.16 -4.32
CA ARG A 374 -7.09 -21.98 -2.95
C ARG A 374 -8.56 -21.55 -2.94
N LYS A 375 -8.91 -20.58 -3.76
CA LYS A 375 -10.31 -20.12 -3.89
C LYS A 375 -11.29 -21.22 -4.32
N LYS A 376 -10.82 -22.27 -4.99
CA LYS A 376 -11.63 -23.47 -5.31
C LYS A 376 -11.80 -24.42 -4.14
N ARG A 377 -11.02 -24.26 -3.06
CA ARG A 377 -11.05 -25.06 -1.84
C ARG A 377 -11.33 -24.18 -0.61
N ARG A 378 -12.30 -23.26 -0.74
CA ARG A 378 -12.65 -22.30 0.32
C ARG A 378 -12.87 -23.02 1.64
N PHE A 379 -12.41 -22.41 2.73
CA PHE A 379 -12.61 -22.86 4.11
C PHE A 379 -12.01 -24.23 4.47
N SER A 380 -11.16 -24.79 3.60
CA SER A 380 -10.43 -26.03 3.92
C SER A 380 -9.45 -25.89 5.10
N GLU A 381 -9.20 -24.66 5.55
CA GLU A 381 -8.43 -24.31 6.74
C GLU A 381 -9.17 -24.60 8.06
N LEU A 382 -10.50 -24.71 8.01
CA LEU A 382 -11.32 -24.96 9.20
C LEU A 382 -11.18 -26.42 9.66
N LYS A 383 -10.84 -26.61 10.93
CA LYS A 383 -10.60 -27.96 11.50
C LYS A 383 -11.79 -28.92 11.34
N ASN A 384 -13.01 -28.39 11.39
CA ASN A 384 -14.24 -29.16 11.29
C ASN A 384 -15.03 -28.84 10.01
N PHE A 385 -14.32 -28.58 8.92
CA PHE A 385 -14.92 -28.13 7.65
C PHE A 385 -16.06 -29.04 7.17
N TYR A 386 -15.85 -30.35 7.19
CA TYR A 386 -16.88 -31.33 6.78
C TYR A 386 -18.09 -31.34 7.70
N GLU A 387 -17.89 -31.20 9.01
CA GLU A 387 -18.98 -31.12 9.98
C GLU A 387 -19.81 -29.86 9.81
N LEU A 388 -19.14 -28.72 9.59
CA LEU A 388 -19.79 -27.41 9.35
C LEU A 388 -20.62 -27.40 8.06
N ILE A 389 -20.13 -28.02 6.98
CA ILE A 389 -20.86 -28.11 5.71
C ILE A 389 -21.98 -29.15 5.76
N LEU A 390 -21.73 -30.29 6.43
CA LEU A 390 -22.68 -31.40 6.50
C LEU A 390 -23.70 -31.27 7.64
N GLN A 391 -23.55 -30.32 8.57
CA GLN A 391 -24.59 -29.97 9.52
C GLN A 391 -25.86 -29.60 8.75
N ALA A 392 -26.75 -30.57 8.65
CA ALA A 392 -27.99 -30.40 7.94
C ALA A 392 -28.76 -29.20 8.53
N LYS A 393 -29.07 -28.23 7.72
CA LYS A 393 -29.95 -27.08 8.03
C LYS A 393 -31.41 -27.55 8.10
N GLY A 394 -31.67 -28.58 8.93
CA GLY A 394 -32.94 -29.30 8.98
C GLY A 394 -33.74 -29.08 10.26
N GLU A 395 -33.61 -27.91 10.92
CA GLU A 395 -34.57 -27.54 11.96
C GLU A 395 -35.79 -26.85 11.35
N GLU A 396 -37.01 -27.25 11.78
CA GLU A 396 -38.26 -26.59 11.40
C GLU A 396 -38.19 -25.07 11.69
N ILE A 397 -38.61 -24.29 10.71
CA ILE A 397 -38.40 -22.86 10.62
C ILE A 397 -39.66 -22.19 11.22
N GLY A 398 -39.51 -21.50 12.37
CA GLY A 398 -40.53 -20.59 12.90
C GLY A 398 -40.57 -19.25 12.21
N GLU A 399 -41.76 -18.70 11.96
CA GLU A 399 -41.90 -17.30 11.48
C GLU A 399 -41.25 -16.32 12.47
N GLY A 400 -40.44 -15.38 11.97
CA GLY A 400 -39.77 -14.34 12.77
C GLY A 400 -38.32 -14.63 13.16
N GLU A 401 -37.80 -15.83 12.87
CA GLU A 401 -36.41 -16.21 13.22
C GLU A 401 -35.35 -15.77 12.18
N TYR A 402 -35.75 -15.15 11.07
CA TYR A 402 -34.84 -14.74 9.98
C TYR A 402 -34.61 -13.24 9.94
N CYS A 403 -33.36 -12.89 9.62
CA CYS A 403 -33.00 -11.52 9.35
C CYS A 403 -33.65 -11.03 8.05
N THR A 404 -34.38 -9.92 8.09
CA THR A 404 -35.04 -9.35 6.90
C THR A 404 -34.07 -8.78 5.86
N ILE A 405 -32.80 -8.60 6.22
CA ILE A 405 -31.75 -8.08 5.32
C ILE A 405 -31.03 -9.24 4.60
N CYS A 406 -30.44 -10.18 5.34
CA CYS A 406 -29.61 -11.24 4.75
C CYS A 406 -30.30 -12.59 4.61
N GLY A 407 -31.52 -12.73 5.14
CA GLY A 407 -32.27 -13.99 5.10
C GLY A 407 -31.70 -15.12 5.99
N LYS A 408 -30.66 -14.88 6.78
CA LYS A 408 -30.08 -15.88 7.66
C LYS A 408 -30.84 -15.98 8.97
N LYS A 409 -30.78 -17.16 9.61
CA LYS A 409 -31.37 -17.41 10.93
C LYS A 409 -30.68 -16.49 11.96
N LYS A 410 -31.48 -15.81 12.79
CA LYS A 410 -30.97 -15.00 13.91
C LYS A 410 -30.44 -15.91 15.02
N THR A 411 -29.40 -15.41 15.74
CA THR A 411 -28.95 -16.06 16.97
C THR A 411 -30.03 -15.95 18.06
N ARG A 412 -30.12 -16.93 18.96
CA ARG A 412 -31.19 -17.03 20.02
C ARG A 412 -31.25 -15.82 20.96
N ASP A 413 -30.19 -15.01 21.03
CA ASP A 413 -30.11 -13.81 21.90
C ASP A 413 -30.68 -12.54 21.27
N ALA A 414 -31.05 -12.56 19.96
CA ALA A 414 -31.76 -11.44 19.36
C ALA A 414 -33.18 -11.36 19.93
N SER A 415 -33.58 -10.20 20.47
CA SER A 415 -34.96 -10.00 20.93
C SER A 415 -35.92 -10.27 19.75
N VAL A 416 -37.08 -10.87 20.04
CA VAL A 416 -38.12 -11.18 19.02
C VAL A 416 -38.58 -9.92 18.25
N GLN A 417 -38.27 -8.72 18.76
CA GLN A 417 -38.62 -7.44 18.18
C GLN A 417 -37.57 -6.92 17.18
N GLU A 418 -36.35 -7.47 17.17
CA GLU A 418 -35.31 -7.03 16.24
C GLU A 418 -35.48 -7.72 14.87
N ARG A 419 -35.69 -6.90 13.82
CA ARG A 419 -35.87 -7.39 12.44
C ARG A 419 -34.58 -7.92 11.81
N TRP A 420 -33.41 -7.48 12.31
CA TRP A 420 -32.09 -7.73 11.74
C TRP A 420 -31.23 -8.61 12.66
N CYS A 421 -30.28 -9.33 12.07
CA CYS A 421 -29.23 -9.98 12.87
C CYS A 421 -28.16 -8.97 13.27
N LYS A 422 -27.43 -9.23 14.35
CA LYS A 422 -26.37 -8.37 14.89
C LYS A 422 -25.33 -7.96 13.83
N VAL A 423 -24.99 -8.88 12.92
CA VAL A 423 -24.02 -8.61 11.83
C VAL A 423 -24.58 -7.57 10.86
N CYS A 424 -25.82 -7.73 10.39
CA CYS A 424 -26.44 -6.75 9.48
C CYS A 424 -26.64 -5.39 10.17
N GLU A 425 -27.05 -5.41 11.42
CA GLU A 425 -27.16 -4.19 12.23
C GLU A 425 -25.81 -3.47 12.33
N SER A 426 -24.72 -4.20 12.61
CA SER A 426 -23.38 -3.60 12.73
C SER A 426 -22.86 -2.99 11.42
N PHE A 427 -23.22 -3.51 10.24
CA PHE A 427 -22.93 -2.87 8.96
C PHE A 427 -23.68 -1.55 8.78
N VAL A 428 -24.96 -1.53 9.17
CA VAL A 428 -25.79 -0.32 9.08
C VAL A 428 -25.29 0.73 10.07
N GLU A 429 -24.99 0.32 11.32
CA GLU A 429 -24.47 1.21 12.35
C GLU A 429 -23.12 1.82 11.96
N LEU A 430 -22.22 1.03 11.38
CA LEU A 430 -20.95 1.51 10.84
C LEU A 430 -21.20 2.65 9.85
N ALA A 431 -22.14 2.49 8.94
CA ALA A 431 -22.48 3.51 7.95
C ALA A 431 -23.24 4.70 8.54
N ASP A 432 -24.23 4.47 9.40
CA ASP A 432 -25.12 5.52 9.94
C ASP A 432 -24.46 6.39 11.01
N LYS A 433 -23.65 5.78 11.89
CA LYS A 433 -23.14 6.45 13.09
C LYS A 433 -21.68 6.86 13.00
N GLU A 434 -20.89 6.12 12.22
CA GLU A 434 -19.44 6.24 12.28
C GLU A 434 -18.83 6.85 11.03
N LEU A 435 -19.34 6.49 9.84
CA LEU A 435 -18.79 6.99 8.59
C LEU A 435 -19.33 8.37 8.19
N GLU A 436 -20.41 8.84 8.83
CA GLU A 436 -20.98 10.15 8.53
C GLU A 436 -19.98 11.24 8.88
N GLU A 437 -19.53 12.00 7.88
CA GLU A 437 -18.51 13.04 7.99
C GLU A 437 -17.14 12.59 8.56
N ALA A 438 -16.85 11.30 8.62
CA ALA A 438 -15.56 10.82 9.10
C ALA A 438 -14.42 11.28 8.18
N ARG A 439 -13.34 11.77 8.79
CA ARG A 439 -12.10 12.16 8.11
C ARG A 439 -10.90 11.34 8.55
N TYR A 440 -11.05 10.64 9.66
CA TYR A 440 -9.97 9.88 10.28
C TYR A 440 -10.46 8.52 10.72
N LEU A 441 -9.59 7.53 10.58
CA LEU A 441 -9.69 6.24 11.25
C LEU A 441 -8.66 6.23 12.38
N ILE A 442 -9.13 5.99 13.60
CA ILE A 442 -8.31 5.88 14.80
C ILE A 442 -8.25 4.41 15.18
N GLU A 443 -7.03 3.89 15.26
CA GLU A 443 -6.74 2.52 15.63
C GLU A 443 -6.08 2.48 17.01
N GLU A 444 -6.55 1.58 17.86
CA GLU A 444 -5.96 1.29 19.16
C GLU A 444 -5.78 -0.21 19.32
N LYS A 445 -4.80 -0.63 20.10
CA LYS A 445 -4.61 -2.05 20.41
C LYS A 445 -5.65 -2.51 21.41
N THR A 446 -6.17 -3.70 21.17
CA THR A 446 -7.17 -4.34 22.04
C THR A 446 -7.02 -5.87 22.01
N ASP A 447 -7.76 -6.56 22.87
CA ASP A 447 -7.87 -8.00 22.87
C ASP A 447 -9.31 -8.42 23.16
N LEU A 448 -9.89 -9.25 22.27
CA LEU A 448 -11.24 -9.77 22.41
C LEU A 448 -11.20 -11.29 22.67
N ASN A 449 -11.62 -11.72 23.86
CA ASN A 449 -11.57 -13.13 24.27
C ASN A 449 -12.83 -13.95 23.91
N LYS A 450 -13.77 -13.41 23.10
CA LYS A 450 -14.96 -14.12 22.62
C LYS A 450 -14.97 -14.22 21.09
N ASP A 451 -15.89 -15.01 20.55
CA ASP A 451 -16.13 -15.04 19.12
C ASP A 451 -16.77 -13.73 18.63
N PRO A 452 -16.43 -13.23 17.44
CA PRO A 452 -16.96 -11.98 16.94
C PRO A 452 -18.43 -12.13 16.50
N GLU A 453 -19.29 -11.23 16.95
CA GLU A 453 -20.70 -11.13 16.57
C GLU A 453 -21.01 -9.88 15.72
N THR A 454 -20.08 -8.91 15.69
CA THR A 454 -20.19 -7.66 14.94
C THR A 454 -18.94 -7.39 14.11
N VAL A 455 -19.07 -6.49 13.15
CA VAL A 455 -17.96 -6.06 12.28
C VAL A 455 -16.79 -5.52 13.11
N LYS A 456 -17.05 -4.71 14.14
CA LYS A 456 -15.99 -4.18 15.02
C LYS A 456 -15.29 -5.27 15.81
N GLU A 457 -16.05 -6.18 16.39
CA GLU A 457 -15.51 -7.29 17.16
C GLU A 457 -14.62 -8.21 16.34
N PHE A 458 -14.82 -8.31 15.02
CA PHE A 458 -13.90 -9.02 14.14
C PHE A 458 -12.50 -8.37 14.15
N PHE A 459 -12.41 -7.04 14.04
CA PHE A 459 -11.12 -6.35 14.10
C PHE A 459 -10.52 -6.38 15.50
N GLU A 460 -11.34 -6.26 16.55
CA GLU A 460 -10.89 -6.43 17.93
C GLU A 460 -10.33 -7.83 18.18
N LYS A 461 -10.91 -8.86 17.55
CA LYS A 461 -10.38 -10.23 17.57
C LYS A 461 -9.02 -10.35 16.90
N LEU A 462 -8.73 -9.55 15.87
CA LEU A 462 -7.41 -9.44 15.27
C LEU A 462 -6.45 -8.54 16.08
N GLY A 463 -6.91 -7.91 17.17
CA GLY A 463 -6.11 -7.05 18.04
C GLY A 463 -6.27 -5.54 17.80
N TYR A 464 -7.30 -5.10 17.06
CA TYR A 464 -7.46 -3.70 16.66
C TYR A 464 -8.87 -3.17 16.97
N SER A 465 -8.95 -2.16 17.85
CA SER A 465 -10.14 -1.34 18.03
C SER A 465 -10.13 -0.19 17.01
N LEU A 466 -11.19 -0.08 16.22
CA LEU A 466 -11.30 0.88 15.13
C LEU A 466 -12.42 1.88 15.40
N THR A 467 -12.09 3.18 15.35
CA THR A 467 -13.04 4.28 15.55
C THR A 467 -12.92 5.27 14.41
N PHE A 468 -14.04 5.55 13.74
CA PHE A 468 -14.11 6.61 12.74
C PHE A 468 -14.43 7.95 13.40
N SER A 469 -13.78 9.02 12.98
CA SER A 469 -13.91 10.33 13.60
C SER A 469 -13.81 11.47 12.59
N ARG A 470 -14.53 12.56 12.87
CA ARG A 470 -14.40 13.83 12.14
C ARG A 470 -13.14 14.59 12.54
N GLU A 471 -12.76 14.50 13.82
CA GLU A 471 -11.58 15.18 14.39
C GLU A 471 -10.52 14.16 14.81
N PRO A 472 -9.24 14.49 14.67
CA PRO A 472 -8.19 13.61 15.14
C PRO A 472 -8.08 13.74 16.66
N PHE A 473 -8.56 12.76 17.38
CA PHE A 473 -8.24 12.62 18.80
C PHE A 473 -7.31 11.42 18.98
N TYR A 474 -6.34 11.53 19.85
CA TYR A 474 -5.35 10.49 20.04
C TYR A 474 -4.95 10.35 21.50
N THR A 475 -4.75 9.13 21.89
CA THR A 475 -3.97 8.76 23.07
C THR A 475 -2.51 8.58 22.65
N LYS A 476 -1.62 8.35 23.59
CA LYS A 476 -0.19 8.11 23.30
C LYS A 476 0.05 6.88 22.42
N GLU A 477 -0.91 5.96 22.36
CA GLU A 477 -0.82 4.66 21.67
C GLU A 477 -1.70 4.56 20.41
N SER A 478 -2.52 5.58 20.12
CA SER A 478 -3.41 5.57 18.97
C SER A 478 -2.65 5.79 17.66
N LYS A 479 -3.03 5.05 16.61
CA LYS A 479 -2.61 5.30 15.23
C LYS A 479 -3.74 5.97 14.47
N ILE A 480 -3.47 7.11 13.83
CA ILE A 480 -4.47 7.88 13.08
C ILE A 480 -4.17 7.78 11.60
N TYR A 481 -5.15 7.37 10.81
CA TYR A 481 -5.09 7.32 9.35
C TYR A 481 -6.00 8.40 8.76
N GLN A 482 -5.54 9.05 7.69
CA GLN A 482 -6.33 10.02 6.93
C GLN A 482 -7.23 9.28 5.93
N LEU A 483 -8.52 9.63 5.90
CA LEU A 483 -9.49 9.04 4.97
C LEU A 483 -9.67 9.92 3.73
N GLU A 484 -9.78 9.30 2.54
CA GLU A 484 -10.17 9.90 1.25
C GLU A 484 -9.33 11.10 0.77
N GLU A 485 -8.38 11.54 1.54
CA GLU A 485 -7.58 12.70 1.23
C GLU A 485 -6.09 12.40 1.41
N VAL A 486 -5.27 12.85 0.48
CA VAL A 486 -3.81 12.80 0.58
C VAL A 486 -3.34 14.16 1.09
N ALA A 487 -3.34 14.33 2.40
CA ALA A 487 -2.91 15.55 3.06
C ALA A 487 -2.23 15.26 4.39
N ILE A 488 -1.29 16.10 4.78
CA ILE A 488 -0.67 16.08 6.12
C ILE A 488 -0.97 17.39 6.82
N ASP A 489 -1.76 17.30 7.88
CA ASP A 489 -2.11 18.41 8.76
C ASP A 489 -0.88 18.87 9.57
N ASP A 490 -0.83 20.14 9.94
CA ASP A 490 0.23 20.67 10.81
C ASP A 490 0.15 20.17 12.25
N ARG A 491 -1.00 19.66 12.66
CA ARG A 491 -1.26 19.16 14.03
C ARG A 491 -0.64 17.79 14.28
N PHE A 492 -0.62 16.91 13.28
CA PHE A 492 -0.11 15.54 13.41
C PHE A 492 0.31 14.95 12.06
N ILE A 493 1.08 13.86 12.11
CA ILE A 493 1.47 13.06 10.95
C ILE A 493 0.62 11.81 10.95
N PRO A 494 -0.17 11.53 9.89
CA PRO A 494 -0.94 10.29 9.83
C PRO A 494 -0.05 9.06 9.65
N TYR A 495 -0.56 7.90 10.04
CA TYR A 495 0.09 6.61 9.82
C TYR A 495 -0.11 6.08 8.39
N GLY A 496 -0.90 6.76 7.58
CA GLY A 496 -1.13 6.45 6.18
C GLY A 496 -2.37 7.15 5.63
N PHE A 497 -2.55 7.03 4.33
CA PHE A 497 -3.72 7.51 3.58
C PHE A 497 -4.56 6.30 3.18
N LEU A 498 -5.85 6.33 3.49
CA LEU A 498 -6.82 5.32 3.09
C LEU A 498 -7.65 5.88 1.94
N LEU A 499 -7.30 5.47 0.73
CA LEU A 499 -7.83 6.02 -0.52
C LEU A 499 -8.95 5.15 -1.10
N SER A 500 -9.89 4.78 -0.26
CA SER A 500 -11.13 4.11 -0.65
C SER A 500 -12.31 5.02 -0.32
N SER A 501 -13.48 4.74 -0.88
CA SER A 501 -14.67 5.54 -0.60
C SER A 501 -15.25 5.19 0.77
N PHE A 502 -14.90 5.96 1.78
CA PHE A 502 -15.41 5.80 3.14
C PHE A 502 -16.67 6.65 3.39
N ASN A 503 -16.73 7.86 2.84
CA ASN A 503 -17.80 8.79 3.12
C ASN A 503 -19.13 8.46 2.42
N ILE A 504 -20.22 8.89 3.03
CA ILE A 504 -21.57 8.80 2.49
C ILE A 504 -21.95 10.15 1.93
N VAL A 505 -22.12 10.25 0.62
CA VAL A 505 -22.48 11.49 -0.07
C VAL A 505 -23.98 11.74 -0.02
N GLU A 506 -24.78 10.75 -0.36
CA GLU A 506 -26.25 10.73 -0.29
C GLU A 506 -26.68 9.29 -0.06
N SER A 507 -27.36 9.01 1.03
CA SER A 507 -27.72 7.63 1.40
C SER A 507 -29.08 7.17 0.91
N ASP A 508 -29.87 8.11 0.40
CA ASP A 508 -31.22 7.84 -0.08
C ASP A 508 -31.23 7.58 -1.58
N PHE A 509 -31.25 6.31 -1.94
CA PHE A 509 -31.32 5.87 -3.33
C PHE A 509 -32.61 6.34 -4.02
N GLU A 510 -33.69 6.55 -3.28
CA GLU A 510 -34.92 7.12 -3.85
C GLU A 510 -34.70 8.54 -4.35
N ARG A 511 -33.99 9.38 -3.58
CA ARG A 511 -33.65 10.73 -3.99
C ARG A 511 -32.74 10.77 -5.21
N ILE A 512 -31.78 9.85 -5.30
CA ILE A 512 -30.94 9.75 -6.49
C ILE A 512 -31.80 9.31 -7.69
N ALA A 513 -32.65 8.29 -7.52
CA ALA A 513 -33.53 7.81 -8.58
C ALA A 513 -34.54 8.88 -9.05
N GLU A 514 -35.07 9.71 -8.14
CA GLU A 514 -35.98 10.81 -8.48
C GLU A 514 -35.36 11.86 -9.40
N LYS A 515 -34.04 12.06 -9.34
CA LYS A 515 -33.32 13.00 -10.22
C LYS A 515 -33.32 12.57 -11.69
N ASN A 516 -33.63 11.29 -11.99
CA ASN A 516 -33.86 10.83 -13.37
C ASN A 516 -35.20 11.28 -13.96
N ILE A 517 -36.09 11.91 -13.17
CA ILE A 517 -37.33 12.48 -13.64
C ILE A 517 -37.12 13.97 -13.88
N VAL A 518 -37.01 14.36 -15.15
CA VAL A 518 -36.83 15.77 -15.57
C VAL A 518 -38.09 16.27 -16.23
N ASN A 519 -38.72 17.33 -15.72
CA ASN A 519 -39.95 17.90 -16.25
C ASN A 519 -41.14 16.92 -16.38
N GLY A 520 -41.19 15.91 -15.48
CA GLY A 520 -42.22 14.86 -15.52
C GLY A 520 -41.96 13.72 -16.51
N PHE A 521 -40.80 13.72 -17.16
CA PHE A 521 -40.35 12.65 -18.05
C PHE A 521 -39.19 11.88 -17.44
N GLY A 522 -39.11 10.58 -17.69
CA GLY A 522 -38.08 9.68 -17.15
C GLY A 522 -38.65 8.65 -16.19
N ASP A 523 -37.79 7.77 -15.74
CA ASP A 523 -38.11 6.69 -14.78
C ASP A 523 -37.40 6.87 -13.47
N LYS A 524 -38.08 6.62 -12.34
CA LYS A 524 -37.48 6.57 -11.01
C LYS A 524 -36.68 5.28 -10.86
N ARG A 525 -35.51 5.22 -11.51
CA ARG A 525 -34.59 4.06 -11.48
C ARG A 525 -33.17 4.49 -11.22
N LEU A 526 -32.38 3.61 -10.65
CA LEU A 526 -30.93 3.77 -10.47
C LEU A 526 -30.18 3.15 -11.65
N ALA A 527 -29.10 3.78 -12.05
CA ALA A 527 -28.10 3.20 -12.92
C ALA A 527 -26.92 2.69 -12.08
N TYR A 528 -26.25 1.69 -12.62
CA TYR A 528 -25.08 1.05 -12.02
C TYR A 528 -23.93 1.15 -13.01
N LEU A 529 -22.77 1.58 -12.55
CA LEU A 529 -21.57 1.66 -13.36
C LEU A 529 -20.44 0.88 -12.68
N LYS A 530 -19.98 -0.17 -13.36
CA LYS A 530 -18.74 -0.83 -13.01
C LYS A 530 -17.67 -0.48 -14.04
N MET A 531 -16.47 -0.12 -13.56
CA MET A 531 -15.31 0.06 -14.44
C MET A 531 -14.11 -0.68 -13.83
N ASP A 532 -13.25 -1.19 -14.72
CA ASP A 532 -12.11 -2.02 -14.36
C ASP A 532 -10.96 -1.73 -15.33
N ALA A 533 -9.73 -1.58 -14.81
CA ALA A 533 -8.57 -1.42 -15.66
C ALA A 533 -8.27 -2.73 -16.40
N ASP A 534 -8.17 -2.63 -17.73
CA ASP A 534 -8.08 -3.80 -18.58
C ASP A 534 -6.72 -4.51 -18.47
N ASN A 535 -6.76 -5.83 -18.35
CA ASN A 535 -5.60 -6.70 -18.56
C ASN A 535 -4.38 -6.41 -17.66
N MET A 536 -4.59 -5.95 -16.40
CA MET A 536 -3.49 -5.62 -15.50
C MET A 536 -2.46 -6.75 -15.36
N GLY A 537 -2.89 -8.01 -15.30
CA GLY A 537 -1.97 -9.16 -15.29
C GLY A 537 -1.07 -9.22 -16.54
N MET A 538 -1.60 -8.90 -17.73
CA MET A 538 -0.82 -8.85 -18.97
C MET A 538 0.13 -7.64 -18.98
N ILE A 539 -0.27 -6.53 -18.41
CA ILE A 539 0.56 -5.32 -18.26
C ILE A 539 1.80 -5.65 -17.41
N PHE A 540 1.65 -6.34 -16.29
CA PHE A 540 2.78 -6.77 -15.47
C PHE A 540 3.68 -7.79 -16.17
N ARG A 541 3.12 -8.72 -16.96
CA ARG A 541 3.92 -9.64 -17.78
C ARG A 541 4.76 -8.91 -18.83
N LYS A 542 4.18 -7.92 -19.52
CA LYS A 542 4.94 -7.06 -20.44
C LYS A 542 6.07 -6.32 -19.73
N LEU A 543 5.84 -5.82 -18.51
CA LEU A 543 6.90 -5.22 -17.70
C LEU A 543 8.03 -6.23 -17.44
N SER A 544 7.71 -7.48 -17.06
CA SER A 544 8.70 -8.56 -16.86
C SER A 544 9.48 -8.87 -18.14
N GLU A 545 8.80 -9.00 -19.28
CA GLU A 545 9.43 -9.27 -20.56
C GLU A 545 10.43 -8.17 -20.96
N LYS A 546 10.04 -6.89 -20.78
CA LYS A 546 10.91 -5.74 -21.03
C LYS A 546 12.14 -5.73 -20.13
N GLU A 547 11.97 -6.02 -18.84
CA GLU A 547 13.11 -6.16 -17.91
C GLU A 547 14.03 -7.33 -18.31
N LYS A 548 13.51 -8.46 -18.71
CA LYS A 548 14.30 -9.61 -19.22
C LYS A 548 15.06 -9.28 -20.49
N GLU A 549 14.44 -8.56 -21.44
CA GLU A 549 15.11 -8.08 -22.66
C GLU A 549 16.27 -7.15 -22.33
N ARG A 550 16.08 -6.24 -21.37
CA ARG A 550 17.13 -5.32 -20.90
C ARG A 550 18.28 -6.10 -20.25
N VAL A 551 17.96 -7.00 -19.33
CA VAL A 551 18.95 -7.87 -18.65
C VAL A 551 19.75 -8.69 -19.65
N SER A 552 19.12 -9.23 -20.70
CA SER A 552 19.81 -10.03 -21.71
C SER A 552 20.78 -9.22 -22.56
N LYS A 553 20.50 -7.93 -22.80
CA LYS A 553 21.35 -7.02 -23.59
C LYS A 553 22.53 -6.48 -22.79
N GLU A 554 22.29 -6.12 -21.53
CA GLU A 554 23.25 -5.44 -20.66
C GLU A 554 24.02 -6.41 -19.74
N GLY A 555 23.62 -7.69 -19.68
CA GLY A 555 24.22 -8.68 -18.79
C GLY A 555 23.97 -8.43 -17.31
N GLU A 556 23.00 -7.59 -16.98
CA GLU A 556 22.68 -7.15 -15.63
C GLU A 556 21.56 -7.99 -15.00
N ARG A 557 21.51 -8.04 -13.66
CA ARG A 557 20.38 -8.58 -12.91
C ARG A 557 19.44 -7.42 -12.59
N SER A 558 18.13 -7.61 -12.76
CA SER A 558 17.13 -6.60 -12.42
C SER A 558 16.06 -7.20 -11.52
N LEU A 559 15.79 -6.54 -10.40
CA LEU A 559 14.88 -7.06 -9.37
C LEU A 559 13.41 -7.07 -9.80
N SER A 560 12.97 -6.17 -10.66
CA SER A 560 11.58 -5.92 -11.08
C SER A 560 10.55 -5.70 -9.95
N LEU A 561 10.94 -5.90 -8.71
CA LEU A 561 10.11 -5.72 -7.50
C LEU A 561 9.70 -4.25 -7.28
N THR A 562 10.67 -3.32 -7.38
CA THR A 562 10.42 -1.89 -7.16
C THR A 562 9.49 -1.35 -8.24
N ARG A 563 9.72 -1.67 -9.51
CA ARG A 563 8.87 -1.23 -10.64
C ARG A 563 7.47 -1.82 -10.57
N TYR A 564 7.34 -3.08 -10.15
CA TYR A 564 6.03 -3.67 -9.86
C TYR A 564 5.27 -2.84 -8.82
N GLY A 565 5.90 -2.52 -7.70
CA GLY A 565 5.31 -1.69 -6.65
C GLY A 565 4.98 -0.27 -7.12
N VAL A 566 5.87 0.36 -7.91
CA VAL A 566 5.64 1.69 -8.49
C VAL A 566 4.41 1.69 -9.40
N LEU A 567 4.36 0.79 -10.36
CA LEU A 567 3.24 0.71 -11.32
C LEU A 567 1.91 0.45 -10.62
N SER A 568 1.88 -0.53 -9.71
CA SER A 568 0.68 -0.86 -8.91
C SER A 568 0.19 0.35 -8.12
N ARG A 569 1.08 1.04 -7.42
CA ARG A 569 0.75 2.23 -6.63
C ARG A 569 0.24 3.38 -7.50
N ARG A 570 0.80 3.59 -8.70
CA ARG A 570 0.33 4.65 -9.61
C ARG A 570 -1.08 4.37 -10.12
N VAL A 571 -1.42 3.12 -10.40
CA VAL A 571 -2.80 2.74 -10.76
C VAL A 571 -3.73 2.95 -9.57
N GLU A 572 -3.36 2.47 -8.38
CA GLU A 572 -4.15 2.68 -7.16
C GLU A 572 -4.40 4.17 -6.86
N LEU A 573 -3.38 5.03 -7.00
CA LEU A 573 -3.52 6.47 -6.81
C LEU A 573 -4.49 7.11 -7.82
N PHE A 574 -4.53 6.63 -9.06
CA PHE A 574 -5.50 7.11 -10.03
C PHE A 574 -6.92 6.82 -9.57
N PHE A 575 -7.22 5.56 -9.24
CA PHE A 575 -8.55 5.18 -8.77
C PHE A 575 -8.88 5.81 -7.41
N GLY A 576 -8.02 5.66 -6.42
CA GLY A 576 -8.26 6.09 -5.05
C GLY A 576 -8.14 7.60 -4.80
N LYS A 577 -7.58 8.38 -5.74
CA LYS A 577 -7.47 9.84 -5.60
C LYS A 577 -8.13 10.59 -6.74
N GLU A 578 -7.71 10.39 -8.00
CA GLU A 578 -8.23 11.19 -9.12
C GLU A 578 -9.73 10.96 -9.35
N ILE A 579 -10.21 9.73 -9.18
CA ILE A 579 -11.64 9.42 -9.33
C ILE A 579 -12.44 9.94 -8.13
N LEU A 580 -11.93 9.79 -6.91
CA LEU A 580 -12.59 10.36 -5.73
C LEU A 580 -12.73 11.89 -5.84
N GLU A 581 -11.69 12.59 -6.30
CA GLU A 581 -11.75 14.03 -6.54
C GLU A 581 -12.78 14.39 -7.63
N LEU A 582 -12.91 13.56 -8.68
CA LEU A 582 -13.86 13.78 -9.77
C LEU A 582 -15.32 13.71 -9.32
N ILE A 583 -15.63 12.85 -8.35
CA ILE A 583 -17.01 12.65 -7.85
C ILE A 583 -17.28 13.32 -6.51
N LYS A 584 -16.28 14.01 -5.95
CA LYS A 584 -16.39 14.66 -4.64
C LYS A 584 -17.52 15.71 -4.63
N GLY A 585 -18.48 15.54 -3.73
CA GLY A 585 -19.64 16.42 -3.62
C GLY A 585 -20.73 16.23 -4.68
N ASP A 586 -20.59 15.26 -5.59
CA ASP A 586 -21.61 14.93 -6.58
C ASP A 586 -22.77 14.16 -5.93
N LYS A 587 -23.94 14.83 -5.85
CA LYS A 587 -25.15 14.27 -5.21
C LYS A 587 -25.93 13.32 -6.13
N GLU A 588 -25.49 13.12 -7.36
CA GLU A 588 -26.11 12.19 -8.31
C GLU A 588 -25.38 10.87 -8.39
N VAL A 589 -24.23 10.76 -7.70
CA VAL A 589 -23.36 9.58 -7.70
C VAL A 589 -23.13 9.10 -6.28
N TYR A 590 -23.37 7.82 -6.08
CA TYR A 590 -23.07 7.10 -4.85
C TYR A 590 -21.92 6.14 -5.09
N PRO A 591 -20.73 6.39 -4.54
CA PRO A 591 -19.60 5.47 -4.65
C PRO A 591 -19.79 4.30 -3.68
N VAL A 592 -20.04 3.11 -4.24
CA VAL A 592 -20.12 1.87 -3.45
C VAL A 592 -18.71 1.39 -3.13
N PHE A 593 -17.87 1.28 -4.16
CA PHE A 593 -16.50 0.82 -4.04
C PHE A 593 -15.62 1.57 -5.04
N ILE A 594 -14.46 2.01 -4.59
CA ILE A 594 -13.38 2.55 -5.43
C ILE A 594 -12.06 2.11 -4.80
N GLY A 595 -11.24 1.39 -5.54
CA GLY A 595 -9.92 0.99 -5.03
C GLY A 595 -9.23 -0.05 -5.90
N GLY A 596 -7.93 -0.13 -5.77
CA GLY A 596 -7.11 -0.98 -6.62
C GLY A 596 -7.13 -0.51 -8.06
N ASP A 597 -7.75 -1.28 -8.93
CA ASP A 597 -7.87 -1.05 -10.37
C ASP A 597 -9.33 -1.07 -10.86
N ASP A 598 -10.31 -1.12 -9.94
CA ASP A 598 -11.72 -1.12 -10.28
C ASP A 598 -12.57 -0.15 -9.46
N LEU A 599 -13.77 0.12 -9.93
CA LEU A 599 -14.77 0.93 -9.23
C LEU A 599 -16.19 0.42 -9.48
N PHE A 600 -17.06 0.73 -8.53
CA PHE A 600 -18.49 0.52 -8.64
C PHE A 600 -19.27 1.72 -8.11
N LEU A 601 -20.07 2.35 -8.97
CA LEU A 601 -20.86 3.53 -8.67
C LEU A 601 -22.34 3.25 -8.92
N ILE A 602 -23.21 3.90 -8.11
CA ILE A 602 -24.66 3.95 -8.32
C ILE A 602 -25.04 5.41 -8.54
N GLY A 603 -25.94 5.71 -9.48
CA GLY A 603 -26.29 7.09 -9.73
C GLY A 603 -27.41 7.29 -10.72
N THR A 604 -27.57 8.54 -11.20
CA THR A 604 -28.42 8.84 -12.34
C THR A 604 -27.76 8.31 -13.63
N TYR A 605 -28.58 7.84 -14.58
CA TYR A 605 -28.04 7.25 -15.81
C TYR A 605 -27.27 8.29 -16.66
N GLU A 606 -27.74 9.54 -16.69
CA GLU A 606 -27.10 10.60 -17.47
C GLU A 606 -25.70 10.94 -16.87
N ARG A 607 -25.64 11.12 -15.56
CA ARG A 607 -24.37 11.43 -14.89
C ARG A 607 -23.35 10.29 -14.98
N LEU A 608 -23.79 9.03 -14.75
CA LEU A 608 -22.91 7.89 -14.86
C LEU A 608 -22.40 7.68 -16.28
N ASN A 609 -23.27 7.86 -17.31
CA ASN A 609 -22.84 7.77 -18.70
C ASN A 609 -21.80 8.86 -19.07
N GLY A 610 -21.96 10.09 -18.55
CA GLY A 610 -20.96 11.14 -18.67
C GLY A 610 -19.63 10.76 -18.01
N LEU A 611 -19.68 10.20 -16.80
CA LEU A 611 -18.51 9.77 -16.04
C LEU A 611 -17.67 8.71 -16.76
N VAL A 612 -18.28 7.80 -17.52
CA VAL A 612 -17.54 6.81 -18.31
C VAL A 612 -16.53 7.48 -19.24
N SER A 613 -16.97 8.51 -19.95
CA SER A 613 -16.12 9.25 -20.88
C SER A 613 -15.07 10.10 -20.13
N GLU A 614 -15.47 10.76 -19.04
CA GLU A 614 -14.57 11.56 -18.21
C GLU A 614 -13.45 10.72 -17.63
N ILE A 615 -13.77 9.56 -17.01
CA ILE A 615 -12.80 8.65 -16.39
C ILE A 615 -11.85 8.06 -17.44
N ARG A 616 -12.38 7.60 -18.59
CA ARG A 616 -11.54 7.07 -19.69
C ARG A 616 -10.57 8.12 -20.23
N ASN A 617 -11.01 9.35 -20.41
CA ASN A 617 -10.14 10.42 -20.88
C ASN A 617 -9.07 10.77 -19.84
N LYS A 618 -9.44 10.93 -18.56
CA LYS A 618 -8.49 11.15 -17.48
C LYS A 618 -7.46 10.02 -17.37
N TYR A 619 -7.86 8.77 -17.54
CA TYR A 619 -6.93 7.64 -17.47
C TYR A 619 -5.95 7.63 -18.65
N ARG A 620 -6.42 7.98 -19.86
CA ARG A 620 -5.52 8.16 -21.01
C ARG A 620 -4.54 9.31 -20.83
N GLU A 621 -4.99 10.43 -20.29
CA GLU A 621 -4.14 11.56 -19.96
C GLU A 621 -3.12 11.20 -18.86
N TYR A 622 -3.56 10.45 -17.85
CA TYR A 622 -2.72 10.01 -16.75
C TYR A 622 -1.64 9.00 -17.16
N THR A 623 -1.99 8.07 -18.05
CA THR A 623 -1.06 7.02 -18.49
C THR A 623 -0.28 7.39 -19.75
N GLY A 624 -0.74 8.38 -20.52
CA GLY A 624 -0.20 8.71 -21.84
C GLY A 624 -0.45 7.62 -22.90
N SER A 625 -1.17 6.56 -22.54
CA SER A 625 -1.40 5.38 -23.38
C SER A 625 -2.80 5.42 -24.01
N LYS A 626 -2.89 4.98 -25.28
CA LYS A 626 -4.16 4.89 -26.00
C LYS A 626 -4.72 3.48 -26.01
N ASP A 627 -3.86 2.47 -26.09
CA ASP A 627 -4.24 1.11 -26.47
C ASP A 627 -3.86 0.04 -25.44
N VAL A 628 -2.89 0.30 -24.54
CA VAL A 628 -2.41 -0.67 -23.56
C VAL A 628 -3.05 -0.46 -22.19
N PHE A 629 -3.01 0.78 -21.69
CA PHE A 629 -3.67 1.14 -20.44
C PHE A 629 -5.08 1.64 -20.73
N THR A 630 -6.05 0.75 -20.71
CA THR A 630 -7.46 1.04 -20.98
C THR A 630 -8.35 0.68 -19.80
N ILE A 631 -9.59 1.21 -19.80
CA ILE A 631 -10.61 0.92 -18.80
C ILE A 631 -11.89 0.48 -19.52
N SER A 632 -12.39 -0.69 -19.15
CA SER A 632 -13.70 -1.17 -19.54
C SER A 632 -14.80 -0.65 -18.62
N ALA A 633 -15.99 -0.44 -19.17
CA ALA A 633 -17.18 -0.02 -18.43
C ALA A 633 -18.37 -0.91 -18.78
N GLY A 634 -19.12 -1.30 -17.77
CA GLY A 634 -20.37 -2.05 -17.89
C GLY A 634 -21.46 -1.55 -16.97
#